data_bad62eaf665b55684db72de0214cc3d4
#
_entry.id   bad62eaf665b55684db72de0214cc3d4
#
_cell.length_a   1.000
_cell.length_b   1.000
_cell.length_c   1.000
_cell.angle_alpha   90.00
_cell.angle_beta   90.00
_cell.angle_gamma   90.00
#
_symmetry.space_group_name_H-M   'P 1'
#
loop_
_entity.id
_entity.type
_entity.pdbx_description
1 polymer ?
#
loop_
_entity_poly.entity_id
_entity_poly.type
_entity_poly.pdbx_seq_one_letter_code
_entity_poly.pdbx_strand_id
1 'polypeptide(L)'
;MEFRPRLPAEGINVSHTHPLREAFVLVGGVLTVTALFVVLSALAIDLIVPHIPPHWEARIFAGLWAGSDEEDLDQETRQQRQAVQALLDRLAAHWPEAPYRFRVSILDQPTPNALAFPGGLIGVTSGLLEQVESENELAFVLAHELGHFRHRDHLRSLGRGLVLGFVLTLATGSSQLLQLAPMLAERSFARKQERESDGFGLELVYREYGHVAAANDFFQRIAEPGLPLARELEGYLSTHPVSETRVADLWTLAQQRGWPLRGEPLPFSY
;
A
#
# COMPACT_ATOMS: atom_id res chain seq x y z
N MET A 1 74.94 -7.06 26.75
CA MET A 1 73.74 -7.89 26.60
C MET A 1 73.30 -7.81 25.14
N GLU A 2 73.44 -8.92 24.43
CA GLU A 2 73.04 -8.99 23.02
C GLU A 2 71.55 -9.34 23.00
N PHE A 3 70.70 -8.44 22.50
CA PHE A 3 69.26 -8.69 22.37
C PHE A 3 69.04 -9.56 21.13
N ARG A 4 68.60 -10.80 21.37
CA ARG A 4 68.16 -11.72 20.30
C ARG A 4 66.62 -11.66 20.21
N PRO A 5 66.06 -11.03 19.12
CA PRO A 5 64.63 -11.06 18.95
C PRO A 5 64.15 -12.49 18.78
N ARG A 6 63.20 -12.92 19.63
CA ARG A 6 62.50 -14.20 19.52
C ARG A 6 61.16 -13.96 18.85
N LEU A 7 60.94 -14.56 17.71
CA LEU A 7 59.64 -14.56 17.11
C LEU A 7 58.64 -15.27 18.05
N PRO A 8 57.43 -14.73 18.24
CA PRO A 8 56.41 -15.42 19.01
C PRO A 8 56.11 -16.78 18.37
N ALA A 9 55.72 -17.78 19.21
CA ALA A 9 55.36 -19.08 18.70
C ALA A 9 54.24 -18.99 17.68
N GLU A 10 54.39 -19.71 16.58
CA GLU A 10 53.32 -19.76 15.56
C GLU A 10 52.05 -20.38 16.16
N GLY A 11 50.89 -19.79 15.83
CA GLY A 11 49.59 -20.33 16.25
C GLY A 11 48.99 -19.74 17.53
N ILE A 12 49.63 -18.72 18.18
CA ILE A 12 49.10 -18.11 19.42
C ILE A 12 47.80 -17.34 19.18
N ASN A 13 47.59 -16.78 17.97
CA ASN A 13 46.42 -15.99 17.58
C ASN A 13 45.60 -16.63 16.45
N VAL A 14 45.72 -17.92 16.25
CA VAL A 14 44.96 -18.65 15.21
C VAL A 14 43.86 -19.45 15.87
N SER A 15 42.61 -19.22 15.42
CA SER A 15 41.48 -20.05 15.82
C SER A 15 41.71 -21.51 15.41
N HIS A 16 41.47 -22.45 16.32
CA HIS A 16 41.56 -23.89 16.04
C HIS A 16 40.33 -24.44 15.31
N THR A 17 39.35 -23.59 15.00
CA THR A 17 38.15 -23.98 14.29
C THR A 17 38.33 -23.78 12.77
N HIS A 18 37.62 -24.59 11.97
CA HIS A 18 37.71 -24.52 10.51
C HIS A 18 37.10 -23.19 10.04
N PRO A 19 37.80 -22.37 9.19
CA PRO A 19 37.34 -21.04 8.79
C PRO A 19 35.92 -21.04 8.15
N LEU A 20 35.58 -22.09 7.39
CA LEU A 20 34.24 -22.23 6.81
C LEU A 20 33.17 -22.42 7.90
N ARG A 21 33.45 -23.14 8.97
CA ARG A 21 32.49 -23.31 10.07
C ARG A 21 32.26 -21.98 10.78
N GLU A 22 33.29 -21.20 11.02
CA GLU A 22 33.15 -19.85 11.60
C GLU A 22 32.36 -18.95 10.69
N ALA A 23 32.65 -18.96 9.38
CA ALA A 23 31.87 -18.19 8.38
C ALA A 23 30.39 -18.58 8.37
N PHE A 24 30.07 -19.88 8.39
CA PHE A 24 28.69 -20.35 8.47
C PHE A 24 27.98 -19.91 9.76
N VAL A 25 28.65 -19.99 10.90
CA VAL A 25 28.09 -19.56 12.19
C VAL A 25 27.85 -18.05 12.20
N LEU A 26 28.80 -17.25 11.69
CA LEU A 26 28.65 -15.79 11.59
C LEU A 26 27.53 -15.39 10.64
N VAL A 27 27.52 -15.92 9.42
CA VAL A 27 26.48 -15.62 8.43
C VAL A 27 25.12 -16.09 8.95
N GLY A 28 25.01 -17.30 9.47
CA GLY A 28 23.78 -17.82 10.06
C GLY A 28 23.31 -16.99 11.26
N GLY A 29 24.23 -16.54 12.11
CA GLY A 29 23.94 -15.66 13.22
C GLY A 29 23.41 -14.29 12.76
N VAL A 30 24.07 -13.66 11.80
CA VAL A 30 23.65 -12.38 11.22
C VAL A 30 22.25 -12.52 10.58
N LEU A 31 22.03 -13.55 9.77
CA LEU A 31 20.73 -13.79 9.13
C LEU A 31 19.63 -14.01 10.18
N THR A 32 19.91 -14.78 11.23
CA THR A 32 18.95 -15.04 12.31
C THR A 32 18.60 -13.76 13.06
N VAL A 33 19.60 -12.96 13.44
CA VAL A 33 19.38 -11.68 14.13
C VAL A 33 18.60 -10.71 13.25
N THR A 34 18.94 -10.62 11.96
CA THR A 34 18.22 -9.78 11.00
C THR A 34 16.76 -10.23 10.83
N ALA A 35 16.53 -11.54 10.67
CA ALA A 35 15.18 -12.07 10.55
C ALA A 35 14.36 -11.80 11.83
N LEU A 36 14.95 -12.02 13.00
CA LEU A 36 14.30 -11.72 14.27
C LEU A 36 13.99 -10.23 14.43
N PHE A 37 14.91 -9.34 14.05
CA PHE A 37 14.70 -7.90 14.04
C PHE A 37 13.52 -7.50 13.14
N VAL A 38 13.46 -8.02 11.91
CA VAL A 38 12.36 -7.74 10.97
C VAL A 38 11.02 -8.22 11.52
N VAL A 39 10.95 -9.44 12.05
CA VAL A 39 9.73 -10.01 12.64
C VAL A 39 9.27 -9.20 13.86
N LEU A 40 10.17 -8.91 14.78
CA LEU A 40 9.83 -8.14 15.99
C LEU A 40 9.41 -6.71 15.64
N SER A 41 10.05 -6.09 14.65
CA SER A 41 9.67 -4.77 14.16
C SER A 41 8.28 -4.80 13.52
N ALA A 42 7.95 -5.81 12.71
CA ALA A 42 6.63 -5.96 12.12
C ALA A 42 5.54 -6.12 13.20
N LEU A 43 5.78 -6.94 14.21
CA LEU A 43 4.88 -7.12 15.35
C LEU A 43 4.72 -5.82 16.16
N ALA A 44 5.81 -5.09 16.38
CA ALA A 44 5.78 -3.81 17.06
C ALA A 44 4.97 -2.76 16.27
N ILE A 45 5.13 -2.71 14.95
CA ILE A 45 4.35 -1.83 14.06
C ILE A 45 2.85 -2.16 14.19
N ASP A 46 2.49 -3.45 14.11
CA ASP A 46 1.09 -3.87 14.22
C ASP A 46 0.48 -3.53 15.60
N LEU A 47 1.29 -3.55 16.65
CA LEU A 47 0.88 -3.18 18.00
C LEU A 47 0.76 -1.66 18.19
N ILE A 48 1.69 -0.87 17.62
CA ILE A 48 1.82 0.57 17.86
C ILE A 48 0.87 1.37 16.97
N VAL A 49 0.76 1.02 15.68
CA VAL A 49 -0.01 1.79 14.68
C VAL A 49 -1.45 2.09 15.12
N PRO A 50 -2.22 1.16 15.72
CA PRO A 50 -3.57 1.46 16.19
C PRO A 50 -3.64 2.55 17.27
N HIS A 51 -2.54 2.79 17.99
CA HIS A 51 -2.47 3.75 19.09
C HIS A 51 -1.94 5.13 18.65
N ILE A 52 -1.47 5.28 17.42
CA ILE A 52 -1.03 6.58 16.88
C ILE A 52 -2.28 7.45 16.66
N PRO A 53 -2.41 8.63 17.29
CA PRO A 53 -3.55 9.50 17.05
C PRO A 53 -3.57 9.98 15.59
N PRO A 54 -4.71 9.91 14.88
CA PRO A 54 -4.79 10.30 13.46
C PRO A 54 -4.36 11.75 13.18
N HIS A 55 -4.60 12.66 14.13
CA HIS A 55 -4.19 14.05 13.98
C HIS A 55 -2.66 14.25 14.01
N TRP A 56 -1.90 13.30 14.59
CA TRP A 56 -0.44 13.32 14.51
C TRP A 56 0.02 12.95 13.11
N GLU A 57 -0.59 11.92 12.56
CA GLU A 57 -0.35 11.50 11.17
C GLU A 57 -0.59 12.66 10.20
N ALA A 58 -1.79 13.25 10.26
CA ALA A 58 -2.14 14.39 9.42
C ALA A 58 -1.14 15.55 9.56
N ARG A 59 -0.66 15.84 10.79
CA ARG A 59 0.32 16.91 11.04
C ARG A 59 1.72 16.59 10.50
N ILE A 60 2.18 15.33 10.69
CA ILE A 60 3.52 14.90 10.24
C ILE A 60 3.60 14.93 8.72
N PHE A 61 2.55 14.47 8.05
CA PHE A 61 2.54 14.31 6.60
C PHE A 61 1.98 15.53 5.84
N ALA A 62 1.36 16.51 6.53
CA ALA A 62 0.84 17.72 5.89
C ALA A 62 1.89 18.47 5.06
N GLY A 63 3.14 18.53 5.54
CA GLY A 63 4.24 19.20 4.83
C GLY A 63 4.73 18.47 3.59
N LEU A 64 4.54 17.14 3.51
CA LEU A 64 4.96 16.36 2.34
C LEU A 64 4.04 16.58 1.13
N TRP A 65 2.79 16.97 1.39
CA TRP A 65 1.75 17.16 0.38
C TRP A 65 1.41 18.62 0.12
N ALA A 66 2.07 19.56 0.83
CA ALA A 66 1.84 21.00 0.67
C ALA A 66 2.35 21.57 -0.67
N GLY A 67 3.14 20.80 -1.42
CA GLY A 67 3.66 21.19 -2.75
C GLY A 67 2.95 20.51 -3.93
N SER A 68 1.94 19.67 -3.67
CA SER A 68 1.12 19.05 -4.72
C SER A 68 -0.10 19.91 -5.10
N ASP A 69 -0.03 21.19 -4.80
CA ASP A 69 -1.12 22.14 -4.99
C ASP A 69 -1.31 22.56 -6.45
N GLU A 70 -2.51 23.01 -6.74
CA GLU A 70 -3.19 23.25 -8.03
C GLU A 70 -2.46 24.13 -9.06
N GLU A 71 -1.37 24.79 -8.71
CA GLU A 71 -0.81 25.87 -9.52
C GLU A 71 -0.22 25.41 -10.86
N ASP A 72 0.26 24.15 -10.95
CA ASP A 72 0.93 23.62 -12.15
C ASP A 72 0.11 22.58 -12.94
N LEU A 73 -1.15 22.29 -12.53
CA LEU A 73 -1.99 21.33 -13.24
C LEU A 73 -2.60 21.97 -14.50
N ASP A 74 -2.62 21.22 -15.62
CA ASP A 74 -3.41 21.59 -16.80
C ASP A 74 -4.92 21.56 -16.50
N GLN A 75 -5.72 22.10 -17.43
CA GLN A 75 -7.15 22.24 -17.21
C GLN A 75 -7.86 20.88 -17.08
N GLU A 76 -7.46 19.90 -17.87
CA GLU A 76 -8.06 18.56 -17.90
C GLU A 76 -7.79 17.84 -16.58
N THR A 77 -6.53 17.76 -16.15
CA THR A 77 -6.13 17.14 -14.87
C THR A 77 -6.83 17.79 -13.67
N ARG A 78 -7.04 19.13 -13.73
CA ARG A 78 -7.77 19.85 -12.68
C ARG A 78 -9.25 19.45 -12.65
N GLN A 79 -9.91 19.28 -13.81
CA GLN A 79 -11.28 18.82 -13.89
C GLN A 79 -11.43 17.38 -13.40
N GLN A 80 -10.55 16.49 -13.84
CA GLN A 80 -10.47 15.12 -13.36
C GLN A 80 -10.35 15.06 -11.83
N ARG A 81 -9.41 15.82 -11.27
CA ARG A 81 -9.20 15.87 -9.82
C ARG A 81 -10.43 16.36 -9.08
N GLN A 82 -11.13 17.39 -9.59
CA GLN A 82 -12.34 17.91 -8.99
C GLN A 82 -13.47 16.89 -9.01
N ALA A 83 -13.66 16.17 -10.12
CA ALA A 83 -14.67 15.13 -10.23
C ALA A 83 -14.40 13.97 -9.28
N VAL A 84 -13.15 13.48 -9.23
CA VAL A 84 -12.73 12.39 -8.33
C VAL A 84 -12.84 12.83 -6.86
N GLN A 85 -12.48 14.07 -6.53
CA GLN A 85 -12.62 14.62 -5.17
C GLN A 85 -14.09 14.68 -4.75
N ALA A 86 -14.98 15.14 -5.63
CA ALA A 86 -16.40 15.20 -5.34
C ALA A 86 -16.99 13.80 -5.07
N LEU A 87 -16.56 12.79 -5.82
CA LEU A 87 -16.94 11.40 -5.59
C LEU A 87 -16.39 10.88 -4.25
N LEU A 88 -15.12 11.15 -3.97
CA LEU A 88 -14.48 10.77 -2.70
C LEU A 88 -15.19 11.41 -1.49
N ASP A 89 -15.59 12.68 -1.61
CA ASP A 89 -16.29 13.40 -0.53
C ASP A 89 -17.68 12.79 -0.25
N ARG A 90 -18.42 12.37 -1.30
CA ARG A 90 -19.69 11.66 -1.15
C ARG A 90 -19.51 10.32 -0.43
N LEU A 91 -18.51 9.52 -0.84
CA LEU A 91 -18.21 8.24 -0.21
C LEU A 91 -17.77 8.42 1.25
N ALA A 92 -16.90 9.39 1.53
CA ALA A 92 -16.41 9.69 2.87
C ALA A 92 -17.52 10.18 3.80
N ALA A 93 -18.57 10.83 3.29
CA ALA A 93 -19.73 11.25 4.07
C ALA A 93 -20.47 10.07 4.71
N HIS A 94 -20.37 8.88 4.14
CA HIS A 94 -20.91 7.63 4.71
C HIS A 94 -20.04 7.04 5.83
N TRP A 95 -18.90 7.65 6.12
CA TRP A 95 -18.03 7.34 7.25
C TRP A 95 -17.83 8.58 8.15
N PRO A 96 -18.85 9.01 8.92
CA PRO A 96 -18.84 10.27 9.67
C PRO A 96 -17.75 10.31 10.77
N GLU A 97 -17.29 9.15 11.24
CA GLU A 97 -16.20 9.07 12.23
C GLU A 97 -14.81 9.09 11.60
N ALA A 98 -14.71 9.30 10.27
CA ALA A 98 -13.42 9.35 9.59
C ALA A 98 -12.51 10.41 10.22
N PRO A 99 -11.32 10.03 10.68
CA PRO A 99 -10.45 10.97 11.38
C PRO A 99 -9.64 11.86 10.44
N TYR A 100 -9.85 11.71 9.12
CA TYR A 100 -9.10 12.41 8.07
C TYR A 100 -9.98 13.35 7.27
N ARG A 101 -9.37 14.40 6.73
CA ARG A 101 -9.88 15.10 5.56
C ARG A 101 -9.22 14.51 4.34
N PHE A 102 -9.99 13.75 3.57
CA PHE A 102 -9.47 13.07 2.41
C PHE A 102 -9.24 14.03 1.24
N ARG A 103 -8.16 13.82 0.51
CA ARG A 103 -7.80 14.61 -0.67
C ARG A 103 -7.36 13.67 -1.79
N VAL A 104 -7.60 14.09 -3.03
CA VAL A 104 -7.15 13.37 -4.23
C VAL A 104 -5.99 14.10 -4.86
N SER A 105 -5.00 13.32 -5.31
CA SER A 105 -3.97 13.76 -6.26
C SER A 105 -4.02 12.90 -7.50
N ILE A 106 -4.06 13.51 -8.67
CA ILE A 106 -3.93 12.78 -9.94
C ILE A 106 -2.43 12.61 -10.23
N LEU A 107 -2.03 11.37 -10.43
CA LEU A 107 -0.66 11.00 -10.76
C LEU A 107 -0.59 10.74 -12.27
N ASP A 108 0.28 11.45 -12.97
CA ASP A 108 0.52 11.22 -14.40
C ASP A 108 1.33 9.93 -14.59
N GLN A 109 0.61 8.82 -14.55
CA GLN A 109 1.16 7.47 -14.73
C GLN A 109 0.17 6.64 -15.56
N PRO A 110 0.62 6.04 -16.67
CA PRO A 110 -0.24 5.25 -17.56
C PRO A 110 -0.66 3.91 -16.94
N THR A 111 0.07 3.43 -15.93
CA THR A 111 -0.28 2.19 -15.24
C THR A 111 -1.43 2.45 -14.28
N PRO A 112 -2.60 1.78 -14.45
CA PRO A 112 -3.74 1.95 -13.57
C PRO A 112 -3.40 1.62 -12.12
N ASN A 113 -3.64 2.58 -11.22
CA ASN A 113 -3.46 2.37 -9.78
C ASN A 113 -4.21 3.41 -8.93
N ALA A 114 -4.50 3.06 -7.67
CA ALA A 114 -4.89 3.97 -6.63
C ALA A 114 -4.12 3.62 -5.35
N LEU A 115 -3.75 4.62 -4.55
CA LEU A 115 -2.85 4.46 -3.42
C LEU A 115 -3.27 5.34 -2.25
N ALA A 116 -3.40 4.75 -1.07
CA ALA A 116 -3.61 5.47 0.18
C ALA A 116 -2.26 5.93 0.77
N PHE A 117 -2.05 7.24 0.83
CA PHE A 117 -0.87 7.84 1.46
C PHE A 117 -1.18 8.39 2.85
N PRO A 118 -0.23 8.35 3.80
CA PRO A 118 -0.45 8.92 5.14
C PRO A 118 -0.93 10.37 5.09
N GLY A 119 -1.82 10.73 6.03
CA GLY A 119 -2.38 12.08 6.13
C GLY A 119 -3.68 12.32 5.36
N GLY A 120 -4.30 11.25 4.81
CA GLY A 120 -5.60 11.33 4.13
C GLY A 120 -5.50 11.62 2.63
N LEU A 121 -4.34 11.45 2.00
CA LEU A 121 -4.18 11.62 0.57
C LEU A 121 -4.42 10.29 -0.17
N ILE A 122 -5.22 10.32 -1.23
CA ILE A 122 -5.39 9.22 -2.19
C ILE A 122 -4.80 9.65 -3.52
N GLY A 123 -3.78 8.96 -3.97
CA GLY A 123 -3.24 9.09 -5.33
C GLY A 123 -4.07 8.25 -6.28
N VAL A 124 -4.48 8.83 -7.41
CA VAL A 124 -5.19 8.15 -8.48
C VAL A 124 -4.41 8.37 -9.77
N THR A 125 -4.04 7.31 -10.47
CA THR A 125 -3.29 7.45 -11.72
C THR A 125 -4.19 7.81 -12.89
N SER A 126 -3.63 8.55 -13.88
CA SER A 126 -4.29 8.82 -15.15
C SER A 126 -4.74 7.53 -15.83
N GLY A 127 -3.89 6.50 -15.82
CA GLY A 127 -4.23 5.18 -16.38
C GLY A 127 -5.42 4.50 -15.71
N LEU A 128 -5.67 4.71 -14.41
CA LEU A 128 -6.89 4.19 -13.77
C LEU A 128 -8.13 4.91 -14.29
N LEU A 129 -8.08 6.23 -14.43
CA LEU A 129 -9.22 7.02 -14.93
C LEU A 129 -9.57 6.69 -16.38
N GLU A 130 -8.59 6.26 -17.18
CA GLU A 130 -8.81 5.80 -18.56
C GLU A 130 -9.43 4.41 -18.62
N GLN A 131 -9.26 3.58 -17.58
CA GLN A 131 -9.71 2.18 -17.57
C GLN A 131 -11.07 1.96 -16.90
N VAL A 132 -11.53 2.88 -16.06
CA VAL A 132 -12.84 2.76 -15.42
C VAL A 132 -13.95 3.08 -16.43
N GLU A 133 -14.98 2.24 -16.46
CA GLU A 133 -16.10 2.35 -17.40
C GLU A 133 -17.32 3.04 -16.78
N SER A 134 -17.34 3.18 -15.44
CA SER A 134 -18.44 3.81 -14.72
C SER A 134 -17.96 4.52 -13.45
N GLU A 135 -18.79 5.45 -12.94
CA GLU A 135 -18.57 6.08 -11.64
C GLU A 135 -18.59 5.04 -10.51
N ASN A 136 -19.43 4.01 -10.64
CA ASN A 136 -19.54 2.95 -9.63
C ASN A 136 -18.26 2.12 -9.49
N GLU A 137 -17.54 1.86 -10.59
CA GLU A 137 -16.23 1.21 -10.54
C GLU A 137 -15.20 2.07 -9.82
N LEU A 138 -15.11 3.35 -10.21
CA LEU A 138 -14.19 4.28 -9.55
C LEU A 138 -14.56 4.47 -8.08
N ALA A 139 -15.85 4.54 -7.77
CA ALA A 139 -16.36 4.63 -6.41
C ALA A 139 -15.90 3.44 -5.56
N PHE A 140 -15.95 2.23 -6.10
CA PHE A 140 -15.48 1.06 -5.36
C PHE A 140 -13.97 1.09 -5.13
N VAL A 141 -13.17 1.48 -6.13
CA VAL A 141 -11.71 1.63 -5.95
C VAL A 141 -11.41 2.67 -4.85
N LEU A 142 -12.02 3.86 -4.91
CA LEU A 142 -11.82 4.90 -3.90
C LEU A 142 -12.30 4.46 -2.50
N ALA A 143 -13.44 3.78 -2.43
CA ALA A 143 -13.98 3.26 -1.18
C ALA A 143 -13.11 2.14 -0.59
N HIS A 144 -12.47 1.34 -1.43
CA HIS A 144 -11.46 0.35 -1.03
C HIS A 144 -10.24 1.04 -0.39
N GLU A 145 -9.74 2.14 -0.99
CA GLU A 145 -8.67 2.95 -0.40
C GLU A 145 -9.09 3.55 0.96
N LEU A 146 -10.34 3.99 1.10
CA LEU A 146 -10.88 4.41 2.41
C LEU A 146 -10.87 3.25 3.43
N GLY A 147 -11.04 2.01 2.98
CA GLY A 147 -10.88 0.81 3.81
C GLY A 147 -9.48 0.67 4.38
N HIS A 148 -8.44 0.90 3.58
CA HIS A 148 -7.05 0.92 4.04
C HIS A 148 -6.77 2.02 5.06
N PHE A 149 -7.41 3.19 4.92
CA PHE A 149 -7.36 4.24 5.95
C PHE A 149 -8.05 3.79 7.24
N ARG A 150 -9.21 3.17 7.15
CA ARG A 150 -9.95 2.66 8.32
C ARG A 150 -9.11 1.69 9.14
N HIS A 151 -8.39 0.80 8.48
CA HIS A 151 -7.54 -0.20 9.12
C HIS A 151 -6.09 0.29 9.34
N ARG A 152 -5.77 1.50 8.88
CA ARG A 152 -4.43 2.11 8.97
C ARG A 152 -3.32 1.28 8.30
N ASP A 153 -3.67 0.60 7.24
CA ASP A 153 -2.78 -0.30 6.52
C ASP A 153 -1.64 0.46 5.84
N HIS A 154 -1.90 1.67 5.33
CA HIS A 154 -0.91 2.59 4.78
C HIS A 154 0.24 2.89 5.76
N LEU A 155 -0.06 3.06 7.07
CA LEU A 155 0.98 3.27 8.08
C LEU A 155 1.77 2.00 8.40
N ARG A 156 1.09 0.85 8.44
CA ARG A 156 1.76 -0.45 8.64
C ARG A 156 2.70 -0.74 7.48
N SER A 157 2.24 -0.52 6.26
CA SER A 157 3.04 -0.70 5.05
C SER A 157 4.25 0.23 5.03
N LEU A 158 4.06 1.53 5.30
CA LEU A 158 5.16 2.48 5.41
C LEU A 158 6.17 2.07 6.49
N GLY A 159 5.71 1.68 7.67
CA GLY A 159 6.58 1.23 8.76
C GLY A 159 7.41 0.01 8.37
N ARG A 160 6.79 -0.99 7.73
CA ARG A 160 7.49 -2.18 7.24
C ARG A 160 8.49 -1.85 6.12
N GLY A 161 8.11 -0.95 5.21
CA GLY A 161 8.99 -0.44 4.16
C GLY A 161 10.24 0.25 4.72
N LEU A 162 10.08 1.08 5.77
CA LEU A 162 11.18 1.75 6.46
C LEU A 162 12.14 0.73 7.13
N VAL A 163 11.58 -0.29 7.80
CA VAL A 163 12.40 -1.37 8.42
C VAL A 163 13.20 -2.11 7.34
N LEU A 164 12.57 -2.48 6.24
CA LEU A 164 13.24 -3.16 5.14
C LEU A 164 14.32 -2.27 4.49
N GLY A 165 14.00 -1.00 4.21
CA GLY A 165 14.97 -0.03 3.68
C GLY A 165 16.17 0.16 4.61
N PHE A 166 15.94 0.18 5.93
CA PHE A 166 17.02 0.25 6.93
C PHE A 166 17.92 -1.00 6.89
N VAL A 167 17.34 -2.20 6.87
CA VAL A 167 18.10 -3.46 6.76
C VAL A 167 18.92 -3.51 5.48
N LEU A 168 18.34 -3.13 4.35
CA LEU A 168 19.06 -3.08 3.08
C LEU A 168 20.19 -2.04 3.09
N THR A 169 19.98 -0.90 3.74
CA THR A 169 21.01 0.13 3.91
C THR A 169 22.19 -0.40 4.72
N LEU A 170 21.94 -1.13 5.82
CA LEU A 170 22.98 -1.76 6.62
C LEU A 170 23.75 -2.84 5.83
N ALA A 171 23.04 -3.62 5.02
CA ALA A 171 23.64 -4.71 4.23
C ALA A 171 24.51 -4.21 3.08
N THR A 172 24.16 -3.07 2.47
CA THR A 172 24.81 -2.56 1.24
C THR A 172 25.63 -1.30 1.46
N GLY A 173 25.48 -0.62 2.59
CA GLY A 173 26.08 0.69 2.86
C GLY A 173 25.45 1.86 2.09
N SER A 174 24.36 1.62 1.32
CA SER A 174 23.73 2.65 0.49
C SER A 174 22.47 3.23 1.15
N SER A 175 22.52 4.50 1.57
CA SER A 175 21.37 5.21 2.12
C SER A 175 20.26 5.49 1.09
N GLN A 176 20.54 5.36 -0.21
CA GLN A 176 19.54 5.49 -1.27
C GLN A 176 18.42 4.43 -1.15
N LEU A 177 18.74 3.27 -0.58
CA LEU A 177 17.75 2.21 -0.36
C LEU A 177 16.70 2.57 0.71
N LEU A 178 17.01 3.49 1.62
CA LEU A 178 16.02 4.02 2.56
C LEU A 178 14.99 4.91 1.84
N GLN A 179 15.41 5.60 0.78
CA GLN A 179 14.50 6.41 -0.06
C GLN A 179 13.50 5.54 -0.86
N LEU A 180 13.80 4.25 -1.02
CA LEU A 180 12.88 3.28 -1.62
C LEU A 180 11.84 2.74 -0.63
N ALA A 181 11.89 3.15 0.65
CA ALA A 181 10.96 2.67 1.67
C ALA A 181 9.47 2.86 1.28
N PRO A 182 9.02 3.99 0.70
CA PRO A 182 7.65 4.13 0.22
C PRO A 182 7.31 3.11 -0.87
N MET A 183 8.19 2.92 -1.85
CA MET A 183 8.02 1.94 -2.92
C MET A 183 8.02 0.49 -2.40
N LEU A 184 8.83 0.20 -1.38
CA LEU A 184 8.84 -1.11 -0.72
C LEU A 184 7.58 -1.32 0.13
N ALA A 185 6.99 -0.24 0.63
CA ALA A 185 5.75 -0.24 1.39
C ALA A 185 4.54 -0.60 0.52
N GLU A 186 4.54 -0.21 -0.76
CA GLU A 186 3.47 -0.49 -1.72
C GLU A 186 3.31 -1.99 -2.06
N ARG A 187 4.24 -2.84 -1.64
CA ARG A 187 4.18 -4.26 -2.00
C ARG A 187 3.15 -5.02 -1.16
N SER A 188 2.05 -5.32 -1.81
CA SER A 188 0.95 -6.22 -1.45
C SER A 188 0.52 -6.22 0.02
N PHE A 189 -0.64 -5.65 0.28
CA PHE A 189 -1.35 -5.85 1.53
C PHE A 189 -1.62 -7.33 1.78
N ALA A 190 -1.67 -7.72 3.05
CA ALA A 190 -2.03 -9.08 3.40
C ALA A 190 -3.47 -9.37 2.94
N ARG A 191 -3.76 -10.60 2.50
CA ARG A 191 -5.10 -11.03 2.03
C ARG A 191 -6.22 -10.68 3.02
N LYS A 192 -5.94 -10.59 4.30
CA LYS A 192 -6.90 -10.19 5.32
C LYS A 192 -7.25 -8.71 5.19
N GLN A 193 -6.24 -7.84 5.03
CA GLN A 193 -6.39 -6.40 4.86
C GLN A 193 -7.23 -6.10 3.62
N GLU A 194 -6.91 -6.77 2.50
CA GLU A 194 -7.67 -6.65 1.26
C GLU A 194 -9.16 -6.97 1.48
N ARG A 195 -9.48 -8.11 2.11
CA ARG A 195 -10.90 -8.47 2.38
C ARG A 195 -11.61 -7.50 3.32
N GLU A 196 -10.91 -6.95 4.30
CA GLU A 196 -11.46 -5.95 5.21
C GLU A 196 -11.74 -4.63 4.48
N SER A 197 -10.82 -4.20 3.59
CA SER A 197 -11.00 -3.02 2.75
C SER A 197 -12.09 -3.22 1.69
N ASP A 198 -12.13 -4.39 1.05
CA ASP A 198 -13.19 -4.78 0.12
C ASP A 198 -14.58 -4.70 0.75
N GLY A 199 -14.73 -5.28 1.95
CA GLY A 199 -16.01 -5.29 2.65
C GLY A 199 -16.47 -3.90 3.05
N PHE A 200 -15.56 -3.06 3.50
CA PHE A 200 -15.86 -1.68 3.84
C PHE A 200 -16.14 -0.84 2.59
N GLY A 201 -15.35 -1.00 1.54
CA GLY A 201 -15.55 -0.31 0.26
C GLY A 201 -16.90 -0.62 -0.35
N LEU A 202 -17.29 -1.90 -0.37
CA LEU A 202 -18.57 -2.33 -0.91
C LEU A 202 -19.76 -1.77 -0.09
N GLU A 203 -19.60 -1.67 1.24
CA GLU A 203 -20.60 -1.04 2.11
C GLU A 203 -20.79 0.45 1.78
N LEU A 204 -19.71 1.20 1.54
CA LEU A 204 -19.79 2.61 1.16
C LEU A 204 -20.47 2.79 -0.19
N VAL A 205 -20.14 1.96 -1.19
CA VAL A 205 -20.82 1.95 -2.49
C VAL A 205 -22.31 1.67 -2.34
N TYR A 206 -22.69 0.67 -1.54
CA TYR A 206 -24.11 0.41 -1.28
C TYR A 206 -24.82 1.59 -0.63
N ARG A 207 -24.17 2.26 0.33
CA ARG A 207 -24.75 3.44 1.00
C ARG A 207 -24.93 4.61 0.07
N GLU A 208 -24.03 4.79 -0.90
CA GLU A 208 -24.10 5.89 -1.87
C GLU A 208 -25.16 5.65 -2.93
N TYR A 209 -25.21 4.44 -3.52
CA TYR A 209 -26.05 4.16 -4.69
C TYR A 209 -27.29 3.32 -4.38
N GLY A 210 -27.41 2.72 -3.19
CA GLY A 210 -28.47 1.78 -2.85
C GLY A 210 -28.33 0.39 -3.51
N HIS A 211 -27.28 0.17 -4.29
CA HIS A 211 -26.93 -1.09 -4.93
C HIS A 211 -25.42 -1.21 -5.10
N VAL A 212 -24.94 -2.40 -5.45
CA VAL A 212 -23.52 -2.67 -5.69
C VAL A 212 -23.23 -3.06 -7.16
N ALA A 213 -24.14 -2.71 -8.07
CA ALA A 213 -23.96 -2.94 -9.50
C ALA A 213 -22.69 -2.21 -10.00
N ALA A 214 -21.94 -2.86 -10.89
CA ALA A 214 -20.67 -2.44 -11.47
C ALA A 214 -19.52 -2.19 -10.48
N ALA A 215 -19.74 -2.25 -9.16
CA ALA A 215 -18.67 -2.04 -8.18
C ALA A 215 -17.47 -2.99 -8.36
N ASN A 216 -17.74 -4.22 -8.79
CA ASN A 216 -16.73 -5.26 -8.93
C ASN A 216 -16.24 -5.48 -10.38
N ASP A 217 -16.77 -4.73 -11.35
CA ASP A 217 -16.53 -4.97 -12.77
C ASP A 217 -15.05 -4.71 -13.14
N PHE A 218 -14.45 -3.65 -12.61
CA PHE A 218 -13.03 -3.39 -12.75
C PHE A 218 -12.17 -4.57 -12.23
N PHE A 219 -12.51 -5.12 -11.06
CA PHE A 219 -11.80 -6.28 -10.48
C PHE A 219 -12.03 -7.55 -11.29
N GLN A 220 -13.22 -7.75 -11.85
CA GLN A 220 -13.50 -8.90 -12.73
C GLN A 220 -12.65 -8.84 -13.99
N ARG A 221 -12.55 -7.67 -14.63
CA ARG A 221 -11.71 -7.50 -15.82
C ARG A 221 -10.24 -7.77 -15.55
N ILE A 222 -9.75 -7.38 -14.36
CA ILE A 222 -8.37 -7.65 -13.95
C ILE A 222 -8.13 -9.13 -13.65
N ALA A 223 -9.12 -9.82 -13.07
CA ALA A 223 -8.99 -11.22 -12.66
C ALA A 223 -9.03 -12.19 -13.85
N GLU A 224 -9.48 -11.77 -15.04
CA GLU A 224 -9.55 -12.63 -16.22
C GLU A 224 -8.17 -13.01 -16.76
N PRO A 225 -7.81 -14.30 -16.77
CA PRO A 225 -6.52 -14.74 -17.27
C PRO A 225 -6.37 -14.51 -18.79
N GLY A 226 -5.27 -13.92 -19.20
CA GLY A 226 -4.89 -13.84 -20.63
C GLY A 226 -5.35 -12.61 -21.37
N LEU A 227 -5.99 -11.66 -20.75
CA LEU A 227 -6.25 -10.36 -21.37
C LEU A 227 -4.94 -9.55 -21.51
N PRO A 228 -4.74 -8.83 -22.65
CA PRO A 228 -3.61 -7.89 -22.80
C PRO A 228 -3.53 -6.87 -21.66
N LEU A 229 -4.68 -6.50 -21.13
CA LEU A 229 -4.90 -5.62 -20.00
C LEU A 229 -4.20 -6.05 -18.69
N ALA A 230 -3.97 -7.35 -18.48
CA ALA A 230 -3.27 -7.86 -17.29
C ALA A 230 -1.84 -7.31 -17.15
N ARG A 231 -1.16 -6.96 -18.26
CA ARG A 231 0.17 -6.33 -18.25
C ARG A 231 0.09 -4.84 -17.88
N GLU A 232 -0.94 -4.15 -18.36
CA GLU A 232 -1.16 -2.73 -18.09
C GLU A 232 -1.57 -2.52 -16.63
N LEU A 233 -2.25 -3.51 -16.06
CA LEU A 233 -2.75 -3.51 -14.68
C LEU A 233 -1.77 -4.12 -13.66
N GLU A 234 -0.55 -4.49 -14.07
CA GLU A 234 0.46 -5.07 -13.18
C GLU A 234 0.75 -4.16 -11.97
N GLY A 235 0.66 -2.85 -12.12
CA GLY A 235 0.80 -1.88 -11.04
C GLY A 235 -0.24 -2.09 -9.94
N TYR A 236 -1.53 -2.11 -10.28
CA TYR A 236 -2.61 -2.33 -9.33
C TYR A 236 -2.53 -3.72 -8.69
N LEU A 237 -2.29 -4.74 -9.50
CA LEU A 237 -2.15 -6.12 -9.02
C LEU A 237 -0.96 -6.33 -8.08
N SER A 238 0.08 -5.51 -8.20
CA SER A 238 1.26 -5.60 -7.33
C SER A 238 1.00 -5.07 -5.92
N THR A 239 0.11 -4.08 -5.80
CA THR A 239 -0.30 -3.48 -4.52
C THR A 239 -1.54 -4.17 -3.95
N HIS A 240 -2.50 -4.53 -4.80
CA HIS A 240 -3.79 -5.13 -4.46
C HIS A 240 -4.00 -6.43 -5.25
N PRO A 241 -3.44 -7.57 -4.80
CA PRO A 241 -3.59 -8.83 -5.51
C PRO A 241 -5.06 -9.22 -5.67
N VAL A 242 -5.57 -9.10 -6.88
CA VAL A 242 -6.94 -9.52 -7.23
C VAL A 242 -6.92 -11.00 -7.58
N SER A 243 -7.91 -11.74 -7.09
CA SER A 243 -8.11 -13.15 -7.41
C SER A 243 -9.58 -13.40 -7.67
N GLU A 244 -9.89 -14.43 -8.45
CA GLU A 244 -11.27 -14.89 -8.66
C GLU A 244 -12.00 -15.11 -7.32
N THR A 245 -11.28 -15.56 -6.30
CA THR A 245 -11.83 -15.74 -4.95
C THR A 245 -12.26 -14.40 -4.34
N ARG A 246 -11.47 -13.31 -4.47
CA ARG A 246 -11.84 -11.98 -3.97
C ARG A 246 -13.11 -11.47 -4.64
N VAL A 247 -13.19 -11.61 -5.98
CA VAL A 247 -14.37 -11.24 -6.77
C VAL A 247 -15.61 -12.00 -6.29
N ALA A 248 -15.48 -13.32 -6.07
CA ALA A 248 -16.58 -14.16 -5.57
C ALA A 248 -16.99 -13.82 -4.12
N ASP A 249 -16.01 -13.49 -3.26
CA ASP A 249 -16.25 -13.10 -1.86
C ASP A 249 -17.08 -11.81 -1.78
N LEU A 250 -16.83 -10.82 -2.65
CA LEU A 250 -17.61 -9.57 -2.73
C LEU A 250 -19.09 -9.83 -3.08
N TRP A 251 -19.35 -10.67 -4.07
CA TRP A 251 -20.71 -11.05 -4.42
C TRP A 251 -21.42 -11.81 -3.29
N THR A 252 -20.69 -12.71 -2.65
CA THR A 252 -21.20 -13.47 -1.50
C THR A 252 -21.55 -12.54 -0.34
N LEU A 253 -20.69 -11.55 -0.04
CA LEU A 253 -20.94 -10.55 0.99
C LEU A 253 -22.20 -9.73 0.67
N ALA A 254 -22.34 -9.24 -0.57
CA ALA A 254 -23.50 -8.47 -0.98
C ALA A 254 -24.80 -9.29 -0.82
N GLN A 255 -24.80 -10.55 -1.22
CA GLN A 255 -25.95 -11.45 -1.05
C GLN A 255 -26.29 -11.68 0.43
N GLN A 256 -25.28 -11.93 1.27
CA GLN A 256 -25.49 -12.12 2.72
C GLN A 256 -26.05 -10.88 3.39
N ARG A 257 -25.70 -9.69 2.91
CA ARG A 257 -26.18 -8.40 3.41
C ARG A 257 -27.52 -7.98 2.81
N GLY A 258 -28.02 -8.71 1.79
CA GLY A 258 -29.24 -8.37 1.08
C GLY A 258 -29.11 -7.11 0.21
N TRP A 259 -27.89 -6.76 -0.21
CA TRP A 259 -27.64 -5.61 -1.08
C TRP A 259 -27.97 -5.96 -2.53
N PRO A 260 -28.73 -5.10 -3.26
CA PRO A 260 -29.03 -5.36 -4.65
C PRO A 260 -27.77 -5.43 -5.51
N LEU A 261 -27.60 -6.54 -6.24
CA LEU A 261 -26.47 -6.75 -7.16
C LEU A 261 -26.68 -6.05 -8.50
N ARG A 262 -27.93 -5.64 -8.79
CA ARG A 262 -28.32 -4.98 -10.03
C ARG A 262 -28.78 -3.56 -9.73
N GLY A 263 -28.42 -2.64 -10.60
CA GLY A 263 -28.76 -1.23 -10.60
C GLY A 263 -28.26 -0.61 -11.88
N GLU A 264 -28.54 0.64 -12.11
CA GLU A 264 -28.04 1.39 -13.27
C GLU A 264 -26.72 2.08 -12.88
N PRO A 265 -25.58 1.67 -13.46
CA PRO A 265 -24.31 2.34 -13.21
C PRO A 265 -24.34 3.76 -13.76
N LEU A 266 -23.75 4.70 -13.04
CA LEU A 266 -23.63 6.07 -13.50
C LEU A 266 -22.40 6.23 -14.41
N PRO A 267 -22.50 7.00 -15.50
CA PRO A 267 -21.33 7.31 -16.31
C PRO A 267 -20.37 8.18 -15.50
N PHE A 268 -19.09 7.88 -15.56
CA PHE A 268 -18.06 8.77 -15.03
C PHE A 268 -17.72 9.84 -16.07
N SER A 269 -17.86 11.11 -15.71
CA SER A 269 -17.53 12.25 -16.56
C SER A 269 -16.85 13.35 -15.75
N TYR A 270 -15.89 14.03 -16.34
CA TYR A 270 -15.14 15.13 -15.76
C TYR A 270 -15.01 16.30 -16.74
#